data_6a4f263bd9d0b61f83e2ab808040d892
#
_entry.id   6a4f263bd9d0b61f83e2ab808040d892
#
_cell.length_a   1.000
_cell.length_b   1.000
_cell.length_c   1.000
_cell.angle_alpha   90.00
_cell.angle_beta   90.00
_cell.angle_gamma   90.00
#
_symmetry.space_group_name_H-M   'P 1'
#
loop_
_entity.id
_entity.type
_entity.pdbx_description
1 polymer ?
#
loop_
_entity_poly.entity_id
_entity_poly.type
_entity_poly.pdbx_seq_one_letter_code
_entity_poly.pdbx_strand_id
1 'polypeptide(L)'
;MEQITITAKVQIVATDTDKVLLNETMSVYCDACNYVSDYVFRTHDLKQFSLNKILYSTLREKFSLKSQMAQSVFKTVIARYKTILENQNEWIKPSFKKPQYDLVWNRDYSLTQNCFSVNTLNGRVKLPYFAEGMSKYFNHSIYKFGTAKLVNKHGKYYLHIPVTYEVEESNISDICNV
;
A
#
# COMPACT_ATOMS: atom_id res chain seq x y z
N MET A 1 -1.09 -21.64 -17.51
CA MET A 1 -1.17 -21.31 -16.06
C MET A 1 -1.76 -19.93 -15.93
N GLU A 2 -2.90 -19.84 -15.27
CA GLU A 2 -3.58 -18.58 -15.00
C GLU A 2 -3.06 -18.00 -13.66
N GLN A 3 -2.85 -16.67 -13.60
CA GLN A 3 -2.46 -16.00 -12.37
C GLN A 3 -3.68 -15.40 -11.69
N ILE A 4 -3.91 -15.80 -10.45
CA ILE A 4 -4.97 -15.26 -9.61
C ILE A 4 -4.35 -14.35 -8.54
N THR A 5 -4.94 -13.16 -8.39
CA THR A 5 -4.55 -12.23 -7.32
C THR A 5 -5.74 -11.98 -6.41
N ILE A 6 -5.55 -12.25 -5.13
CA ILE A 6 -6.54 -11.97 -4.09
C ILE A 6 -5.99 -10.92 -3.12
N THR A 7 -6.86 -10.26 -2.35
CA THR A 7 -6.45 -9.36 -1.28
C THR A 7 -6.63 -10.00 0.08
N ALA A 8 -5.52 -10.38 0.70
CA ALA A 8 -5.50 -10.81 2.09
C ALA A 8 -5.69 -9.59 3.01
N LYS A 9 -6.69 -9.65 3.90
CA LYS A 9 -6.95 -8.62 4.92
C LYS A 9 -6.54 -9.17 6.28
N VAL A 10 -5.47 -8.63 6.86
CA VAL A 10 -4.89 -9.10 8.11
C VAL A 10 -4.99 -8.02 9.16
N GLN A 11 -5.66 -8.30 10.27
CA GLN A 11 -5.72 -7.37 11.39
C GLN A 11 -4.39 -7.38 12.15
N ILE A 12 -3.88 -6.19 12.43
CA ILE A 12 -2.63 -5.96 13.18
C ILE A 12 -2.96 -5.70 14.65
N VAL A 13 -2.17 -6.30 15.53
CA VAL A 13 -2.18 -6.01 16.97
C VAL A 13 -1.16 -4.91 17.23
N ALA A 14 -1.62 -3.69 17.42
CA ALA A 14 -0.77 -2.53 17.68
C ALA A 14 -0.90 -2.08 19.13
N THR A 15 0.24 -1.88 19.80
CA THR A 15 0.30 -1.21 21.10
C THR A 15 -0.07 0.28 20.96
N ASP A 16 -0.31 0.99 22.06
CA ASP A 16 -0.62 2.42 21.95
C ASP A 16 0.54 3.22 21.38
N THR A 17 1.78 2.85 21.66
CA THR A 17 2.96 3.44 21.04
C THR A 17 2.98 3.18 19.53
N ASP A 18 2.70 1.95 19.09
CA ASP A 18 2.63 1.63 17.66
C ASP A 18 1.53 2.43 16.96
N LYS A 19 0.35 2.58 17.60
CA LYS A 19 -0.76 3.37 17.05
C LYS A 19 -0.37 4.82 16.79
N VAL A 20 0.38 5.44 17.71
CA VAL A 20 0.89 6.81 17.55
C VAL A 20 1.78 6.88 16.30
N LEU A 21 2.78 5.99 16.18
CA LEU A 21 3.71 5.95 15.06
C LEU A 21 3.00 5.69 13.72
N LEU A 22 2.05 4.75 13.71
CA LEU A 22 1.28 4.41 12.51
C LEU A 22 0.39 5.57 12.06
N ASN A 23 -0.32 6.23 13.00
CA ASN A 23 -1.18 7.36 12.69
C ASN A 23 -0.39 8.57 12.19
N GLU A 24 0.75 8.87 12.81
CA GLU A 24 1.67 9.91 12.35
C GLU A 24 2.13 9.62 10.91
N THR A 25 2.57 8.39 10.65
CA THR A 25 3.01 7.96 9.32
C THR A 25 1.89 8.09 8.29
N MET A 26 0.66 7.68 8.63
CA MET A 26 -0.51 7.81 7.75
C MET A 26 -0.85 9.27 7.45
N SER A 27 -0.81 10.13 8.46
CA SER A 27 -1.10 11.56 8.31
C SER A 27 -0.10 12.22 7.38
N VAL A 28 1.19 12.06 7.66
CA VAL A 28 2.27 12.62 6.82
C VAL A 28 2.24 12.09 5.40
N TYR A 29 1.93 10.79 5.21
CA TYR A 29 1.78 10.21 3.88
C TYR A 29 0.61 10.82 3.11
N CYS A 30 -0.55 11.05 3.76
CA CYS A 30 -1.69 11.73 3.16
C CYS A 30 -1.35 13.18 2.77
N ASP A 31 -0.64 13.92 3.63
CA ASP A 31 -0.22 15.30 3.37
C ASP A 31 0.74 15.36 2.18
N ALA A 32 1.68 14.41 2.10
CA ALA A 32 2.58 14.26 0.96
C ALA A 32 1.81 13.94 -0.34
N CYS A 33 0.79 13.07 -0.30
CA CYS A 33 -0.07 12.79 -1.44
C CYS A 33 -0.84 14.05 -1.88
N ASN A 34 -1.37 14.82 -0.95
CA ASN A 34 -2.06 16.07 -1.27
C ASN A 34 -1.10 17.11 -1.87
N TYR A 35 0.11 17.23 -1.34
CA TYR A 35 1.15 18.10 -1.89
C TYR A 35 1.51 17.75 -3.35
N VAL A 36 1.74 16.47 -3.64
CA VAL A 36 1.99 16.00 -5.01
C VAL A 36 0.75 16.18 -5.89
N SER A 37 -0.46 15.95 -5.34
CA SER A 37 -1.72 16.15 -6.06
C SER A 37 -1.90 17.59 -6.50
N ASP A 38 -1.54 18.58 -5.67
CA ASP A 38 -1.58 20.00 -6.03
C ASP A 38 -0.65 20.32 -7.20
N TYR A 39 0.54 19.74 -7.20
CA TYR A 39 1.49 19.91 -8.31
C TYR A 39 0.96 19.28 -9.59
N VAL A 40 0.52 18.03 -9.54
CA VAL A 40 -0.04 17.30 -10.68
C VAL A 40 -1.27 18.01 -11.25
N PHE A 41 -2.15 18.54 -10.39
CA PHE A 41 -3.33 19.28 -10.82
C PHE A 41 -2.99 20.50 -11.69
N ARG A 42 -1.96 21.24 -11.30
CA ARG A 42 -1.53 22.45 -12.01
C ARG A 42 -0.74 22.17 -13.29
N THR A 43 0.05 21.08 -13.30
CA THR A 43 0.98 20.79 -14.40
C THR A 43 0.44 19.76 -15.38
N HIS A 44 -0.60 19.01 -15.02
CA HIS A 44 -1.12 17.87 -15.79
C HIS A 44 -0.07 16.77 -16.03
N ASP A 45 1.04 16.76 -15.27
CA ASP A 45 2.11 15.79 -15.42
C ASP A 45 1.85 14.52 -14.58
N LEU A 46 1.59 13.40 -15.25
CA LEU A 46 1.41 12.07 -14.67
C LEU A 46 2.62 11.16 -14.88
N LYS A 47 3.76 11.69 -15.32
CA LYS A 47 4.96 10.89 -15.55
C LYS A 47 5.74 10.73 -14.25
N GLN A 48 5.82 9.52 -13.70
CA GLN A 48 6.52 9.24 -12.44
C GLN A 48 7.97 9.73 -12.46
N PHE A 49 8.68 9.60 -13.59
CA PHE A 49 10.06 10.05 -13.74
C PHE A 49 10.19 11.57 -13.54
N SER A 50 9.29 12.34 -14.16
CA SER A 50 9.28 13.81 -14.04
C SER A 50 8.98 14.24 -12.60
N LEU A 51 7.92 13.68 -11.98
CA LEU A 51 7.56 13.96 -10.59
C LEU A 51 8.71 13.61 -9.63
N ASN A 52 9.38 12.48 -9.86
CA ASN A 52 10.53 12.09 -9.05
C ASN A 52 11.68 13.10 -9.16
N LYS A 53 12.01 13.55 -10.37
CA LYS A 53 13.09 14.53 -10.60
C LYS A 53 12.82 15.86 -9.88
N ILE A 54 11.56 16.29 -9.82
CA ILE A 54 11.17 17.62 -9.30
C ILE A 54 10.86 17.59 -7.80
N LEU A 55 10.14 16.55 -7.33
CA LEU A 55 9.54 16.56 -6.00
C LEU A 55 10.19 15.58 -5.01
N TYR A 56 11.08 14.68 -5.46
CA TYR A 56 11.62 13.65 -4.57
C TYR A 56 12.38 14.23 -3.36
N SER A 57 13.27 15.19 -3.56
CA SER A 57 14.00 15.86 -2.47
C SER A 57 13.03 16.53 -1.49
N THR A 58 12.04 17.25 -2.02
CA THR A 58 11.01 17.89 -1.18
C THR A 58 10.23 16.87 -0.34
N LEU A 59 9.86 15.71 -0.90
CA LEU A 59 9.18 14.67 -0.14
C LEU A 59 10.08 14.08 0.96
N ARG A 60 11.38 13.97 0.70
CA ARG A 60 12.37 13.49 1.68
C ARG A 60 12.62 14.48 2.80
N GLU A 61 12.74 15.74 2.48
CA GLU A 61 13.13 16.81 3.41
C GLU A 61 11.91 17.35 4.18
N LYS A 62 10.87 17.77 3.47
CA LYS A 62 9.70 18.41 4.09
C LYS A 62 8.83 17.43 4.86
N PHE A 63 8.65 16.20 4.34
CA PHE A 63 7.77 15.19 4.94
C PHE A 63 8.54 14.06 5.64
N SER A 64 9.87 14.12 5.68
CA SER A 64 10.71 13.09 6.29
C SER A 64 10.41 11.65 5.81
N LEU A 65 9.84 11.52 4.60
CA LEU A 65 9.49 10.22 4.04
C LEU A 65 10.74 9.41 3.72
N LYS A 66 10.71 8.11 3.99
CA LYS A 66 11.76 7.21 3.52
C LYS A 66 11.71 7.08 1.99
N SER A 67 12.83 6.74 1.39
CA SER A 67 13.01 6.69 -0.07
C SER A 67 11.88 5.95 -0.79
N GLN A 68 11.54 4.74 -0.34
CA GLN A 68 10.49 3.95 -0.97
C GLN A 68 9.09 4.54 -0.74
N MET A 69 8.83 5.12 0.45
CA MET A 69 7.58 5.81 0.73
C MET A 69 7.35 7.00 -0.19
N ALA A 70 8.40 7.81 -0.45
CA ALA A 70 8.32 8.93 -1.40
C ALA A 70 7.99 8.44 -2.81
N GLN A 71 8.57 7.31 -3.25
CA GLN A 71 8.23 6.69 -4.54
C GLN A 71 6.77 6.18 -4.58
N SER A 72 6.27 5.64 -3.47
CA SER A 72 4.90 5.17 -3.36
C SER A 72 3.89 6.31 -3.44
N VAL A 73 4.20 7.50 -2.87
CA VAL A 73 3.36 8.70 -2.99
C VAL A 73 3.09 9.06 -4.45
N PHE A 74 4.13 9.07 -5.31
CA PHE A 74 3.93 9.35 -6.74
C PHE A 74 2.99 8.34 -7.40
N LYS A 75 3.21 7.04 -7.14
CA LYS A 75 2.36 5.98 -7.69
C LYS A 75 0.91 6.10 -7.25
N THR A 76 0.69 6.39 -5.96
CA THR A 76 -0.65 6.55 -5.37
C THR A 76 -1.39 7.72 -6.01
N VAL A 77 -0.72 8.87 -6.16
CA VAL A 77 -1.33 10.06 -6.77
C VAL A 77 -1.63 9.83 -8.24
N ILE A 78 -0.66 9.32 -9.02
CA ILE A 78 -0.84 9.04 -10.44
C ILE A 78 -2.00 8.05 -10.66
N ALA A 79 -2.06 6.96 -9.90
CA ALA A 79 -3.12 5.97 -10.01
C ALA A 79 -4.50 6.60 -9.72
N ARG A 80 -4.59 7.49 -8.74
CA ARG A 80 -5.85 8.16 -8.41
C ARG A 80 -6.32 9.10 -9.51
N TYR A 81 -5.43 9.88 -10.12
CA TYR A 81 -5.76 10.72 -11.27
C TYR A 81 -6.21 9.90 -12.48
N LYS A 82 -5.51 8.81 -12.79
CA LYS A 82 -5.90 7.89 -13.87
C LYS A 82 -7.31 7.33 -13.65
N THR A 83 -7.60 6.86 -12.45
CA THR A 83 -8.95 6.34 -12.09
C THR A 83 -10.05 7.42 -12.27
N ILE A 84 -9.77 8.68 -11.91
CA ILE A 84 -10.73 9.78 -12.09
C ILE A 84 -10.96 10.04 -13.59
N LEU A 85 -9.89 10.11 -14.38
CA LEU A 85 -9.99 10.32 -15.83
C LEU A 85 -10.76 9.18 -16.52
N GLU A 86 -10.48 7.93 -16.15
CA GLU A 86 -11.17 6.75 -16.72
C GLU A 86 -12.67 6.72 -16.38
N ASN A 87 -13.05 7.12 -15.15
CA ASN A 87 -14.43 7.02 -14.68
C ASN A 87 -15.29 8.26 -15.01
N GLN A 88 -14.70 9.45 -15.00
CA GLN A 88 -15.43 10.73 -15.10
C GLN A 88 -15.07 11.53 -16.33
N ASN A 89 -13.99 11.19 -17.01
CA ASN A 89 -13.42 11.90 -18.14
C ASN A 89 -13.17 13.41 -17.86
N GLU A 90 -12.92 13.74 -16.59
CA GLU A 90 -12.69 15.11 -16.12
C GLU A 90 -11.39 15.23 -15.34
N TRP A 91 -10.74 16.41 -15.41
CA TRP A 91 -9.53 16.71 -14.65
C TRP A 91 -9.89 17.29 -13.28
N ILE A 92 -10.18 16.40 -12.32
CA ILE A 92 -10.57 16.76 -10.96
C ILE A 92 -9.42 16.47 -9.99
N LYS A 93 -9.12 17.44 -9.11
CA LYS A 93 -8.09 17.27 -8.08
C LYS A 93 -8.56 16.32 -6.98
N PRO A 94 -7.92 15.13 -6.82
CA PRO A 94 -8.23 14.25 -5.71
C PRO A 94 -7.72 14.81 -4.38
N SER A 95 -8.48 14.54 -3.32
CA SER A 95 -8.08 14.80 -1.93
C SER A 95 -7.84 13.47 -1.19
N PHE A 96 -6.71 13.36 -0.54
CA PHE A 96 -6.30 12.19 0.24
C PHE A 96 -6.60 12.45 1.72
N LYS A 97 -7.66 11.82 2.25
CA LYS A 97 -8.13 12.01 3.64
C LYS A 97 -8.15 10.72 4.45
N LYS A 98 -8.10 9.56 3.78
CA LYS A 98 -8.19 8.27 4.47
C LYS A 98 -6.86 7.95 5.17
N PRO A 99 -6.88 7.54 6.45
CA PRO A 99 -5.68 7.17 7.19
C PRO A 99 -5.13 5.83 6.68
N GLN A 100 -4.24 5.91 5.69
CA GLN A 100 -3.63 4.76 5.04
C GLN A 100 -2.30 5.15 4.38
N TYR A 101 -1.40 4.17 4.19
CA TYR A 101 -0.20 4.32 3.37
C TYR A 101 0.22 3.01 2.72
N ASP A 102 0.96 3.11 1.62
CA ASP A 102 1.39 1.99 0.82
C ASP A 102 2.76 1.47 1.28
N LEU A 103 2.93 0.14 1.23
CA LEU A 103 4.10 -0.59 1.69
C LEU A 103 4.55 -1.58 0.63
N VAL A 104 5.76 -1.43 0.12
CA VAL A 104 6.33 -2.33 -0.88
C VAL A 104 6.94 -3.55 -0.20
N TRP A 105 6.63 -4.76 -0.72
CA TRP A 105 7.16 -6.03 -0.19
C TRP A 105 8.69 -6.04 -0.19
N ASN A 106 9.27 -6.56 0.87
CA ASN A 106 10.71 -6.64 1.16
C ASN A 106 11.45 -5.28 1.26
N ARG A 107 10.77 -4.16 0.99
CA ARG A 107 11.33 -2.81 1.18
C ARG A 107 10.71 -2.10 2.36
N ASP A 108 9.38 -1.99 2.38
CA ASP A 108 8.65 -1.30 3.44
C ASP A 108 8.00 -2.25 4.42
N TYR A 109 7.65 -3.45 4.01
CA TYR A 109 7.18 -4.49 4.91
C TYR A 109 7.75 -5.86 4.55
N SER A 110 7.82 -6.72 5.56
CA SER A 110 8.19 -8.12 5.44
C SER A 110 7.48 -8.94 6.49
N LEU A 111 7.30 -10.24 6.22
CA LEU A 111 6.77 -11.19 7.17
C LEU A 111 7.93 -11.82 7.94
N THR A 112 7.83 -11.82 9.26
CA THR A 112 8.68 -12.59 10.17
C THR A 112 7.81 -13.55 10.95
N GLN A 113 8.43 -14.44 11.72
CA GLN A 113 7.69 -15.39 12.53
C GLN A 113 6.70 -14.66 13.45
N ASN A 114 5.40 -14.86 13.25
CA ASN A 114 4.29 -14.29 14.01
C ASN A 114 4.10 -12.75 13.96
N CYS A 115 4.85 -12.02 13.15
CA CYS A 115 4.66 -10.58 13.02
C CYS A 115 5.04 -10.07 11.63
N PHE A 116 4.45 -8.91 11.27
CA PHE A 116 4.93 -8.09 10.16
C PHE A 116 5.92 -7.05 10.67
N SER A 117 7.04 -6.93 9.96
CA SER A 117 7.95 -5.80 10.13
C SER A 117 7.53 -4.72 9.14
N VAL A 118 7.16 -3.54 9.63
CA VAL A 118 6.57 -2.46 8.84
C VAL A 118 7.37 -1.18 9.00
N ASN A 119 7.68 -0.50 7.90
CA ASN A 119 8.30 0.82 7.93
C ASN A 119 7.32 1.88 8.43
N THR A 120 7.82 2.76 9.30
CA THR A 120 7.19 4.02 9.70
C THR A 120 8.16 5.18 9.45
N LEU A 121 7.78 6.41 9.71
CA LEU A 121 8.68 7.56 9.64
C LEU A 121 9.92 7.37 10.54
N ASN A 122 9.72 6.82 11.74
CA ASN A 122 10.73 6.69 12.78
C ASN A 122 11.45 5.34 12.81
N GLY A 123 11.31 4.54 11.77
CA GLY A 123 11.98 3.24 11.70
C GLY A 123 11.01 2.10 11.40
N ARG A 124 11.51 0.87 11.58
CA ARG A 124 10.70 -0.34 11.45
C ARG A 124 10.12 -0.75 12.79
N VAL A 125 8.84 -1.10 12.77
CA VAL A 125 8.14 -1.70 13.92
C VAL A 125 7.74 -3.13 13.60
N LYS A 126 7.72 -3.99 14.60
CA LYS A 126 7.24 -5.38 14.50
C LYS A 126 5.83 -5.44 15.06
N LEU A 127 4.88 -5.80 14.23
CA LEU A 127 3.46 -5.79 14.55
C LEU A 127 2.93 -7.23 14.52
N PRO A 128 2.56 -7.81 15.67
CA PRO A 128 1.81 -9.06 15.70
C PRO A 128 0.49 -8.94 14.92
N TYR A 129 -0.05 -10.06 14.43
CA TYR A 129 -1.26 -10.05 13.64
C TYR A 129 -2.17 -11.24 13.96
N PHE A 130 -3.46 -11.09 13.65
CA PHE A 130 -4.42 -12.18 13.65
C PHE A 130 -4.51 -12.78 12.25
N ALA A 131 -4.09 -14.03 12.11
CA ALA A 131 -3.97 -14.69 10.80
C ALA A 131 -5.07 -15.72 10.53
N GLU A 132 -6.21 -15.68 11.27
CA GLU A 132 -7.31 -16.63 11.06
C GLU A 132 -7.71 -16.71 9.59
N GLY A 133 -7.66 -17.91 9.04
CA GLY A 133 -7.99 -18.19 7.65
C GLY A 133 -7.01 -17.69 6.59
N MET A 134 -5.96 -16.94 6.98
CA MET A 134 -5.01 -16.32 6.05
C MET A 134 -3.60 -16.90 6.13
N SER A 135 -3.29 -17.72 7.11
CA SER A 135 -1.96 -18.32 7.31
C SER A 135 -1.45 -19.11 6.10
N LYS A 136 -2.37 -19.76 5.35
CA LYS A 136 -2.04 -20.47 4.11
C LYS A 136 -1.39 -19.60 3.04
N TYR A 137 -1.66 -18.29 3.01
CA TYR A 137 -1.11 -17.36 2.01
C TYR A 137 0.28 -16.82 2.39
N PHE A 138 0.80 -17.16 3.56
CA PHE A 138 2.12 -16.74 4.00
C PHE A 138 3.24 -17.73 3.68
N ASN A 139 2.93 -18.78 2.90
CA ASN A 139 3.93 -19.62 2.32
C ASN A 139 4.59 -18.92 1.12
N HIS A 140 5.80 -18.41 1.32
CA HIS A 140 6.54 -17.59 0.34
C HIS A 140 6.95 -18.37 -0.93
N SER A 141 7.01 -19.70 -0.89
CA SER A 141 7.44 -20.51 -2.03
C SER A 141 6.39 -20.55 -3.16
N ILE A 142 5.12 -20.37 -2.81
CA ILE A 142 3.98 -20.49 -3.74
C ILE A 142 3.36 -19.12 -4.05
N TYR A 143 3.40 -18.17 -3.09
CA TYR A 143 2.68 -16.91 -3.15
C TYR A 143 3.62 -15.72 -3.32
N LYS A 144 3.27 -14.82 -4.24
CA LYS A 144 3.96 -13.54 -4.44
C LYS A 144 3.17 -12.42 -3.77
N PHE A 145 3.83 -11.68 -2.88
CA PHE A 145 3.22 -10.53 -2.21
C PHE A 145 3.44 -9.25 -2.99
N GLY A 146 2.37 -8.50 -3.18
CA GLY A 146 2.39 -7.20 -3.83
C GLY A 146 2.59 -6.04 -2.86
N THR A 147 2.35 -4.82 -3.36
CA THR A 147 2.34 -3.60 -2.52
C THR A 147 1.13 -3.65 -1.61
N ALA A 148 1.37 -3.78 -0.32
CA ALA A 148 0.32 -3.79 0.69
C ALA A 148 -0.11 -2.36 1.04
N LYS A 149 -1.30 -2.26 1.63
CA LYS A 149 -1.84 -1.01 2.16
C LYS A 149 -2.12 -1.19 3.65
N LEU A 150 -1.50 -0.37 4.49
CA LEU A 150 -1.86 -0.27 5.89
C LEU A 150 -2.99 0.75 6.05
N VAL A 151 -4.08 0.35 6.66
CA VAL A 151 -5.28 1.18 6.84
C VAL A 151 -5.72 1.18 8.29
N ASN A 152 -6.22 2.31 8.77
CA ASN A 152 -6.92 2.44 10.04
C ASN A 152 -8.43 2.49 9.78
N LYS A 153 -9.19 1.59 10.41
CA LYS A 153 -10.65 1.57 10.40
C LYS A 153 -11.17 1.56 11.84
N HIS A 154 -11.72 2.67 12.27
CA HIS A 154 -12.30 2.79 13.62
C HIS A 154 -11.34 2.37 14.75
N GLY A 155 -10.06 2.78 14.65
CA GLY A 155 -9.03 2.44 15.63
C GLY A 155 -8.43 1.03 15.52
N LYS A 156 -8.88 0.22 14.55
CA LYS A 156 -8.29 -1.08 14.22
C LYS A 156 -7.44 -0.96 12.97
N TYR A 157 -6.27 -1.59 12.98
CA TYR A 157 -5.32 -1.53 11.89
C TYR A 157 -5.34 -2.82 11.07
N TYR A 158 -5.29 -2.68 9.76
CA TYR A 158 -5.31 -3.81 8.82
C TYR A 158 -4.23 -3.64 7.76
N LEU A 159 -3.53 -4.72 7.45
CA LEU A 159 -2.76 -4.85 6.22
C LEU A 159 -3.63 -5.50 5.15
N HIS A 160 -3.85 -4.79 4.05
CA HIS A 160 -4.43 -5.32 2.83
C HIS A 160 -3.30 -5.70 1.89
N ILE A 161 -3.07 -6.99 1.72
CA ILE A 161 -1.93 -7.54 0.98
C ILE A 161 -2.42 -8.21 -0.28
N PRO A 162 -2.08 -7.71 -1.49
CA PRO A 162 -2.29 -8.46 -2.71
C PRO A 162 -1.39 -9.71 -2.71
N VAL A 163 -2.01 -10.88 -2.87
CA VAL A 163 -1.33 -12.17 -2.92
C VAL A 163 -1.63 -12.80 -4.27
N THR A 164 -0.59 -13.04 -5.06
CA THR A 164 -0.67 -13.66 -6.38
C THR A 164 -0.14 -15.08 -6.33
N TYR A 165 -0.84 -16.00 -6.97
CA TYR A 165 -0.43 -17.40 -7.14
C TYR A 165 -0.86 -17.93 -8.50
N GLU A 166 -0.23 -19.01 -8.94
CA GLU A 166 -0.50 -19.65 -10.22
C GLU A 166 -1.42 -20.85 -10.01
N VAL A 167 -2.43 -21.01 -10.88
CA VAL A 167 -3.36 -22.14 -10.89
C VAL A 167 -3.20 -22.89 -12.20
N GLU A 168 -3.09 -24.21 -12.13
CA GLU A 168 -3.11 -25.08 -13.31
C GLU A 168 -4.56 -25.23 -13.81
N GLU A 169 -4.80 -25.14 -15.12
CA GLU A 169 -6.13 -25.20 -15.76
C GLU A 169 -6.90 -26.53 -15.51
N SER A 170 -6.19 -27.60 -15.12
CA SER A 170 -6.80 -28.92 -14.87
C SER A 170 -7.78 -28.97 -13.68
N ASN A 171 -7.80 -27.96 -12.83
CA ASN A 171 -8.67 -27.94 -11.64
C ASN A 171 -10.02 -27.20 -11.87
N ILE A 172 -10.27 -26.66 -13.07
CA ILE A 172 -11.49 -25.89 -13.34
C ILE A 172 -12.61 -26.82 -13.88
N SER A 173 -12.25 -27.92 -14.55
CA SER A 173 -13.23 -28.86 -15.11
C SER A 173 -13.91 -29.74 -14.07
N ASP A 174 -13.32 -29.97 -12.92
CA ASP A 174 -13.87 -30.86 -11.90
C ASP A 174 -14.92 -30.20 -10.98
N ILE A 175 -15.02 -28.86 -11.04
CA ILE A 175 -15.99 -28.11 -10.20
C ILE A 175 -17.34 -27.93 -10.89
N CYS A 176 -17.44 -28.17 -12.20
CA CYS A 176 -18.69 -28.02 -12.96
C CYS A 176 -19.52 -29.31 -13.08
N ASN A 177 -19.10 -30.42 -12.47
CA ASN A 177 -19.79 -31.72 -12.56
C ASN A 177 -20.25 -32.27 -11.20
N VAL A 178 -20.72 -31.41 -10.29
CA VAL A 178 -21.45 -31.87 -9.08
C VAL A 178 -22.79 -31.17 -9.02
#